data_83e03924674e5af90f9f9ae684cb191b
#
_entry.id   83e03924674e5af90f9f9ae684cb191b
#
_cell.length_a   1.000
_cell.length_b   1.000
_cell.length_c   1.000
_cell.angle_alpha   90.00
_cell.angle_beta   90.00
_cell.angle_gamma   90.00
#
_symmetry.space_group_name_H-M   'P 1'
#
loop_
_entity.id
_entity.type
_entity.pdbx_description
1 polymer ?
#
loop_
_entity_poly.entity_id
_entity_poly.type
_entity_poly.pdbx_seq_one_letter_code
_entity_poly.pdbx_strand_id
1 'polypeptide(L)'
;MNSEKNAPRYFMHKYWGKKPATGISPLVEKYTNPGDTIIDPFSGYGVFCCEAYLKNRNVIVNDLNPIANFIAHNLFSNDVNISRVKRVWEKIKAEMSTFINEWYNITIGEKTYLPISVLRNKDGLPLQFTFKDGRKTAIEDIPEELAKEFCEKENNYKITDWYPMVSIIENSRISARPNMTIKDLFTKRTLACHAKLLSLINKYAVGSDKDLFLIAFTANLANCSKLVPPIKSRGALAQGAWMTGFYIGETYIENNVLHLLRKSHKEGNKGKRRFLECAIR
;
A
#
# COMPACT_ATOMS: atom_id res chain seq x y z
N MET A 1 -3.94 19.83 23.34
CA MET A 1 -5.06 19.20 22.60
C MET A 1 -4.75 18.95 21.11
N ASN A 2 -3.54 18.61 20.72
CA ASN A 2 -3.16 18.49 19.29
C ASN A 2 -2.47 17.18 18.90
N SER A 3 -2.45 16.17 19.76
CA SER A 3 -1.63 14.97 19.54
C SER A 3 -2.35 13.78 18.88
N GLU A 4 -3.67 13.69 18.94
CA GLU A 4 -4.38 12.47 18.55
C GLU A 4 -4.85 12.43 17.09
N LYS A 5 -5.01 13.58 16.40
CA LYS A 5 -5.33 13.61 14.95
C LYS A 5 -4.30 12.88 14.07
N ASN A 6 -3.10 12.64 14.60
CA ASN A 6 -1.97 12.06 13.88
C ASN A 6 -1.46 10.75 14.52
N ALA A 7 -2.27 10.09 15.35
CA ALA A 7 -1.88 8.83 15.93
C ALA A 7 -1.59 7.78 14.83
N PRO A 8 -0.46 7.07 14.91
CA PRO A 8 -0.06 6.09 13.90
C PRO A 8 -1.16 5.06 13.58
N ARG A 9 -1.84 4.54 14.61
CA ARG A 9 -2.95 3.60 14.47
C ARG A 9 -4.06 4.07 13.51
N TYR A 10 -4.26 5.39 13.38
CA TYR A 10 -5.27 5.97 12.51
C TYR A 10 -4.88 5.91 11.02
N PHE A 11 -3.60 5.76 10.71
CA PHE A 11 -3.04 5.76 9.36
C PHE A 11 -2.56 4.38 8.87
N MET A 12 -2.78 3.34 9.66
CA MET A 12 -2.32 1.98 9.32
C MET A 12 -2.81 1.51 7.94
N HIS A 13 -4.05 1.76 7.61
CA HIS A 13 -4.64 1.40 6.34
C HIS A 13 -5.62 2.47 5.88
N LYS A 14 -5.81 2.64 4.58
CA LYS A 14 -6.87 3.50 4.06
C LYS A 14 -8.22 2.79 4.23
N TYR A 15 -9.17 3.48 4.84
CA TYR A 15 -10.54 3.02 4.99
C TYR A 15 -11.47 4.22 4.95
N TRP A 16 -12.58 4.12 4.21
CA TRP A 16 -13.53 5.23 4.08
C TRP A 16 -14.45 5.30 5.29
N GLY A 17 -14.84 6.50 5.65
CA GLY A 17 -15.77 6.71 6.76
C GLY A 17 -15.16 6.54 8.15
N LYS A 18 -13.82 6.56 8.28
CA LYS A 18 -13.18 6.59 9.61
C LYS A 18 -13.69 7.76 10.43
N LYS A 19 -14.16 7.49 11.64
CA LYS A 19 -14.54 8.52 12.59
C LYS A 19 -13.32 9.17 13.22
N PRO A 20 -13.35 10.47 13.55
CA PRO A 20 -12.23 11.12 14.26
C PRO A 20 -12.14 10.59 15.70
N ALA A 21 -10.98 10.10 16.07
CA ALA A 21 -10.69 9.58 17.41
C ALA A 21 -10.99 10.63 18.51
N THR A 22 -10.63 11.89 18.25
CA THR A 22 -10.89 13.04 19.15
C THR A 22 -12.38 13.29 19.44
N GLY A 23 -13.27 12.92 18.55
CA GLY A 23 -14.72 13.01 18.75
C GLY A 23 -15.32 11.82 19.50
N ILE A 24 -14.67 10.65 19.39
CA ILE A 24 -15.15 9.40 20.00
C ILE A 24 -14.69 9.26 21.45
N SER A 25 -13.42 9.56 21.74
CA SER A 25 -12.83 9.38 23.07
C SER A 25 -13.63 10.02 24.22
N PRO A 26 -14.14 11.28 24.11
CA PRO A 26 -14.99 11.85 25.15
C PRO A 26 -16.34 11.16 25.31
N LEU A 27 -16.91 10.63 24.23
CA LEU A 27 -18.18 9.89 24.29
C LEU A 27 -18.03 8.57 25.03
N VAL A 28 -16.94 7.85 24.76
CA VAL A 28 -16.61 6.62 25.50
C VAL A 28 -16.51 6.90 27.00
N GLU A 29 -15.79 7.95 27.39
CA GLU A 29 -15.63 8.33 28.82
C GLU A 29 -16.95 8.77 29.47
N LYS A 30 -17.81 9.46 28.72
CA LYS A 30 -19.09 9.95 29.21
C LYS A 30 -20.09 8.83 29.48
N TYR A 31 -20.13 7.78 28.62
CA TYR A 31 -21.20 6.80 28.62
C TYR A 31 -20.78 5.41 29.16
N THR A 32 -19.51 5.24 29.52
CA THR A 32 -19.01 3.96 30.00
C THR A 32 -17.96 4.15 31.11
N ASN A 33 -17.71 3.11 31.90
CA ASN A 33 -16.69 3.05 32.93
C ASN A 33 -15.53 2.12 32.51
N PRO A 34 -14.29 2.33 33.07
CA PRO A 34 -13.23 1.35 32.94
C PRO A 34 -13.69 -0.06 33.36
N GLY A 35 -13.37 -1.07 32.55
CA GLY A 35 -13.81 -2.46 32.76
C GLY A 35 -15.10 -2.84 32.07
N ASP A 36 -15.93 -1.88 31.63
CA ASP A 36 -17.15 -2.19 30.85
C ASP A 36 -16.79 -2.88 29.53
N THR A 37 -17.73 -3.71 29.04
CA THR A 37 -17.61 -4.36 27.74
C THR A 37 -18.41 -3.60 26.68
N ILE A 38 -17.74 -3.18 25.63
CA ILE A 38 -18.31 -2.46 24.50
C ILE A 38 -18.33 -3.36 23.27
N ILE A 39 -19.46 -3.40 22.59
CA ILE A 39 -19.66 -4.17 21.35
C ILE A 39 -19.89 -3.18 20.19
N ASP A 40 -19.11 -3.33 19.11
CA ASP A 40 -19.34 -2.63 17.85
C ASP A 40 -19.53 -3.66 16.72
N PRO A 41 -20.77 -3.98 16.34
CA PRO A 41 -21.06 -4.97 15.30
C PRO A 41 -20.85 -4.43 13.88
N PHE A 42 -20.58 -3.12 13.71
CA PHE A 42 -20.36 -2.42 12.44
C PHE A 42 -19.08 -1.58 12.49
N SER A 43 -18.03 -2.16 13.01
CA SER A 43 -16.83 -1.46 13.47
C SER A 43 -16.05 -0.74 12.37
N GLY A 44 -16.21 -1.15 11.10
CA GLY A 44 -15.41 -0.63 10.02
C GLY A 44 -13.91 -0.76 10.32
N TYR A 45 -13.22 0.38 10.35
CA TYR A 45 -11.79 0.42 10.70
C TYR A 45 -11.49 0.04 12.17
N GLY A 46 -12.48 0.06 13.05
CA GLY A 46 -12.31 -0.23 14.48
C GLY A 46 -11.91 0.99 15.34
N VAL A 47 -12.05 2.22 14.85
CA VAL A 47 -11.65 3.43 15.61
C VAL A 47 -12.38 3.53 16.94
N PHE A 48 -13.69 3.31 16.97
CA PHE A 48 -14.49 3.39 18.19
C PHE A 48 -14.00 2.41 19.26
N CYS A 49 -13.85 1.15 18.90
CA CYS A 49 -13.35 0.14 19.81
C CYS A 49 -11.89 0.38 20.21
N CYS A 50 -11.05 0.93 19.31
CA CYS A 50 -9.68 1.27 19.64
C CYS A 50 -9.61 2.37 20.72
N GLU A 51 -10.42 3.43 20.60
CA GLU A 51 -10.48 4.48 21.63
C GLU A 51 -11.04 3.94 22.96
N ALA A 52 -12.02 3.04 22.90
CA ALA A 52 -12.56 2.38 24.09
C ALA A 52 -11.51 1.49 24.80
N TYR A 53 -10.78 0.69 24.04
CA TYR A 53 -9.71 -0.16 24.56
C TYR A 53 -8.61 0.68 25.23
N LEU A 54 -8.21 1.77 24.62
CA LEU A 54 -7.21 2.70 25.17
C LEU A 54 -7.68 3.40 26.48
N LYS A 55 -8.97 3.35 26.76
CA LYS A 55 -9.59 3.87 27.98
C LYS A 55 -9.94 2.73 28.97
N ASN A 56 -9.29 1.58 28.84
CA ASN A 56 -9.47 0.40 29.68
C ASN A 56 -10.88 -0.22 29.64
N ARG A 57 -11.54 -0.19 28.48
CA ARG A 57 -12.75 -0.98 28.23
C ARG A 57 -12.41 -2.29 27.55
N ASN A 58 -13.19 -3.33 27.83
CA ASN A 58 -13.17 -4.55 27.01
C ASN A 58 -13.93 -4.28 25.71
N VAL A 59 -13.46 -4.84 24.59
CA VAL A 59 -14.09 -4.57 23.29
C VAL A 59 -14.36 -5.85 22.52
N ILE A 60 -15.52 -5.90 21.89
CA ILE A 60 -15.91 -6.93 20.92
C ILE A 60 -16.12 -6.21 19.60
N VAL A 61 -15.35 -6.59 18.59
CA VAL A 61 -15.27 -5.92 17.31
C VAL A 61 -15.74 -6.85 16.21
N ASN A 62 -16.67 -6.42 15.40
CA ASN A 62 -17.13 -7.17 14.23
C ASN A 62 -17.52 -6.25 13.08
N ASP A 63 -17.42 -6.75 11.86
CA ASP A 63 -17.91 -6.10 10.65
C ASP A 63 -18.26 -7.16 9.60
N LEU A 64 -19.20 -6.88 8.72
CA LEU A 64 -19.51 -7.76 7.59
C LEU A 64 -18.35 -7.83 6.58
N ASN A 65 -17.57 -6.76 6.47
CA ASN A 65 -16.41 -6.69 5.58
C ASN A 65 -15.18 -7.39 6.21
N PRO A 66 -14.68 -8.51 5.65
CA PRO A 66 -13.55 -9.23 6.22
C PRO A 66 -12.27 -8.39 6.26
N ILE A 67 -12.10 -7.41 5.38
CA ILE A 67 -10.96 -6.47 5.43
C ILE A 67 -11.06 -5.56 6.66
N ALA A 68 -12.26 -5.14 7.05
CA ALA A 68 -12.46 -4.37 8.27
C ALA A 68 -12.03 -5.18 9.50
N ASN A 69 -12.49 -6.42 9.61
CA ASN A 69 -12.10 -7.33 10.69
C ASN A 69 -10.60 -7.57 10.74
N PHE A 70 -9.96 -7.77 9.58
CA PHE A 70 -8.51 -7.94 9.48
C PHE A 70 -7.74 -6.70 9.95
N ILE A 71 -8.19 -5.49 9.56
CA ILE A 71 -7.59 -4.23 10.03
C ILE A 71 -7.77 -4.09 11.54
N ALA A 72 -8.99 -4.31 12.04
CA ALA A 72 -9.31 -4.21 13.46
C ALA A 72 -8.47 -5.21 14.29
N HIS A 73 -8.37 -6.47 13.86
CA HIS A 73 -7.50 -7.47 14.51
C HIS A 73 -6.07 -6.96 14.67
N ASN A 74 -5.50 -6.36 13.62
CA ASN A 74 -4.16 -5.80 13.67
C ASN A 74 -4.02 -4.56 14.57
N LEU A 75 -5.09 -3.78 14.77
CA LEU A 75 -5.08 -2.65 15.71
C LEU A 75 -4.94 -3.09 17.17
N PHE A 76 -5.42 -4.30 17.49
CA PHE A 76 -5.42 -4.85 18.86
C PHE A 76 -4.35 -5.92 19.08
N SER A 77 -3.56 -6.27 18.07
CA SER A 77 -2.51 -7.27 18.20
C SER A 77 -1.36 -6.76 19.05
N ASN A 78 -1.01 -7.48 20.12
CA ASN A 78 0.05 -7.15 21.08
C ASN A 78 1.19 -8.19 21.11
N ASP A 79 1.11 -9.25 20.34
CA ASP A 79 2.06 -10.36 20.28
C ASP A 79 3.08 -10.24 19.14
N VAL A 80 3.11 -9.09 18.45
CA VAL A 80 4.09 -8.78 17.42
C VAL A 80 5.49 -8.67 18.01
N ASN A 81 6.43 -9.46 17.50
CA ASN A 81 7.83 -9.40 17.91
C ASN A 81 8.64 -8.52 16.96
N ILE A 82 8.95 -7.31 17.42
CA ILE A 82 9.63 -6.28 16.62
C ILE A 82 11.00 -6.70 16.13
N SER A 83 11.79 -7.37 16.96
CA SER A 83 13.12 -7.85 16.56
C SER A 83 13.02 -8.92 15.48
N ARG A 84 11.99 -9.79 15.56
CA ARG A 84 11.69 -10.77 14.52
C ARG A 84 11.20 -10.09 13.24
N VAL A 85 10.28 -9.13 13.34
CA VAL A 85 9.80 -8.33 12.20
C VAL A 85 10.97 -7.63 11.48
N LYS A 86 11.90 -7.02 12.20
CA LYS A 86 13.09 -6.39 11.60
C LYS A 86 13.95 -7.41 10.84
N ARG A 87 14.23 -8.57 11.43
CA ARG A 87 15.01 -9.63 10.75
C ARG A 87 14.31 -10.16 9.50
N VAL A 88 13.01 -10.39 9.58
CA VAL A 88 12.18 -10.82 8.43
C VAL A 88 12.19 -9.77 7.34
N TRP A 89 12.03 -8.49 7.72
CA TRP A 89 12.08 -7.38 6.78
C TRP A 89 13.40 -7.31 6.02
N GLU A 90 14.54 -7.47 6.69
CA GLU A 90 15.84 -7.44 5.99
C GLU A 90 15.98 -8.58 4.98
N LYS A 91 15.47 -9.78 5.28
CA LYS A 91 15.42 -10.90 4.32
C LYS A 91 14.54 -10.59 3.10
N ILE A 92 13.30 -10.16 3.35
CA ILE A 92 12.36 -9.77 2.28
C ILE A 92 12.97 -8.65 1.43
N LYS A 93 13.55 -7.64 2.06
CA LYS A 93 14.16 -6.49 1.38
C LYS A 93 15.33 -6.90 0.49
N ALA A 94 16.16 -7.84 0.93
CA ALA A 94 17.29 -8.32 0.15
C ALA A 94 16.82 -9.04 -1.12
N GLU A 95 15.95 -10.05 -1.01
CA GLU A 95 15.42 -10.79 -2.17
C GLU A 95 14.59 -9.89 -3.10
N MET A 96 13.76 -9.01 -2.53
CA MET A 96 13.00 -8.04 -3.32
C MET A 96 13.88 -7.03 -4.05
N SER A 97 15.02 -6.61 -3.47
CA SER A 97 15.92 -5.67 -4.13
C SER A 97 16.53 -6.27 -5.39
N THR A 98 16.96 -7.52 -5.35
CA THR A 98 17.46 -8.23 -6.53
C THR A 98 16.38 -8.30 -7.61
N PHE A 99 15.18 -8.76 -7.25
CA PHE A 99 14.06 -8.88 -8.19
C PHE A 99 13.63 -7.52 -8.78
N ILE A 100 13.59 -6.47 -7.96
CA ILE A 100 13.25 -5.11 -8.39
C ILE A 100 14.31 -4.55 -9.36
N ASN A 101 15.59 -4.79 -9.10
CA ASN A 101 16.66 -4.33 -9.99
C ASN A 101 16.56 -4.97 -11.38
N GLU A 102 16.22 -6.24 -11.48
CA GLU A 102 15.98 -6.91 -12.76
C GLU A 102 14.84 -6.27 -13.57
N TRP A 103 13.81 -5.78 -12.88
CA TRP A 103 12.61 -5.23 -13.49
C TRP A 103 12.63 -3.74 -13.73
N TYR A 104 13.25 -2.97 -12.82
CA TYR A 104 13.12 -1.51 -12.82
C TYR A 104 14.39 -0.80 -13.27
N ASN A 105 15.57 -1.43 -13.28
CA ASN A 105 16.77 -0.76 -13.75
C ASN A 105 16.60 -0.32 -15.21
N ILE A 106 16.91 0.96 -15.46
CA ILE A 106 16.91 1.59 -16.77
C ILE A 106 18.31 2.08 -17.05
N THR A 107 18.92 1.63 -18.15
CA THR A 107 20.24 2.09 -18.59
C THR A 107 20.07 3.01 -19.79
N ILE A 108 20.53 4.26 -19.68
CA ILE A 108 20.56 5.24 -20.76
C ILE A 108 22.01 5.71 -20.91
N GLY A 109 22.62 5.42 -22.06
CA GLY A 109 24.05 5.57 -22.26
C GLY A 109 24.84 4.74 -21.23
N GLU A 110 25.75 5.38 -20.51
CA GLU A 110 26.58 4.72 -19.48
C GLU A 110 25.96 4.71 -18.07
N LYS A 111 24.79 5.33 -17.89
CA LYS A 111 24.16 5.46 -16.58
C LYS A 111 23.02 4.49 -16.39
N THR A 112 23.03 3.80 -15.25
CA THR A 112 21.93 2.94 -14.79
C THR A 112 21.16 3.63 -13.67
N TYR A 113 19.86 3.74 -13.83
CA TYR A 113 18.94 4.35 -12.91
C TYR A 113 18.01 3.30 -12.28
N LEU A 114 17.63 3.50 -11.03
CA LEU A 114 16.56 2.75 -10.38
C LEU A 114 15.33 3.67 -10.21
N PRO A 115 14.31 3.56 -11.07
CA PRO A 115 13.10 4.36 -10.99
C PRO A 115 12.35 4.21 -9.67
N ILE A 116 11.88 5.35 -9.18
CA ILE A 116 10.92 5.46 -8.07
C ILE A 116 9.50 5.29 -8.60
N SER A 117 9.23 5.93 -9.73
CA SER A 117 7.97 5.84 -10.44
C SER A 117 8.18 6.04 -11.93
N VAL A 118 7.27 5.51 -12.73
CA VAL A 118 7.26 5.60 -14.18
C VAL A 118 5.92 6.13 -14.64
N LEU A 119 5.92 7.14 -15.50
CA LEU A 119 4.73 7.58 -16.22
C LEU A 119 4.49 6.64 -17.41
N ARG A 120 3.31 6.08 -17.50
CA ARG A 120 2.89 5.28 -18.66
C ARG A 120 1.66 5.86 -19.33
N ASN A 121 1.52 5.65 -20.63
CA ASN A 121 0.27 5.89 -21.32
C ASN A 121 -0.74 4.77 -21.08
N LYS A 122 -1.97 4.92 -21.58
CA LYS A 122 -3.05 3.93 -21.42
C LYS A 122 -2.71 2.54 -21.99
N ASP A 123 -1.89 2.50 -23.04
CA ASP A 123 -1.47 1.25 -23.70
C ASP A 123 -0.34 0.56 -22.96
N GLY A 124 0.19 1.20 -21.90
CA GLY A 124 1.22 0.66 -21.03
C GLY A 124 2.64 1.06 -21.41
N LEU A 125 2.83 1.88 -22.48
CA LEU A 125 4.16 2.32 -22.89
C LEU A 125 4.74 3.27 -21.83
N PRO A 126 5.94 3.00 -21.30
CA PRO A 126 6.63 3.91 -20.37
C PRO A 126 7.17 5.13 -21.12
N LEU A 127 6.93 6.32 -20.56
CA LEU A 127 7.27 7.60 -21.18
C LEU A 127 8.40 8.32 -20.45
N GLN A 128 8.29 8.42 -19.12
CA GLN A 128 9.21 9.15 -18.26
C GLN A 128 9.36 8.41 -16.94
N PHE A 129 10.44 8.66 -16.22
CA PHE A 129 10.61 8.12 -14.87
C PHE A 129 11.21 9.12 -13.91
N THR A 130 10.93 8.92 -12.61
CA THR A 130 11.57 9.65 -11.53
C THR A 130 12.63 8.78 -10.85
N PHE A 131 13.73 9.37 -10.44
CA PHE A 131 14.80 8.70 -9.71
C PHE A 131 15.41 9.61 -8.63
N LYS A 132 16.25 9.04 -7.75
CA LYS A 132 17.02 9.83 -6.79
C LYS A 132 18.33 10.30 -7.40
N ASP A 133 18.51 11.62 -7.42
CA ASP A 133 19.77 12.27 -7.70
C ASP A 133 20.21 12.99 -6.42
N GLY A 134 21.04 12.32 -5.63
CA GLY A 134 21.39 12.76 -4.29
C GLY A 134 20.15 12.92 -3.39
N ARG A 135 19.93 14.14 -2.90
CA ARG A 135 18.76 14.48 -2.06
C ARG A 135 17.52 14.87 -2.86
N LYS A 136 17.66 15.18 -4.15
CA LYS A 136 16.57 15.60 -5.03
C LYS A 136 15.93 14.41 -5.73
N THR A 137 14.76 14.64 -6.29
CA THR A 137 14.12 13.72 -7.22
C THR A 137 14.20 14.36 -8.60
N ALA A 138 14.85 13.67 -9.53
CA ALA A 138 14.98 14.09 -10.92
C ALA A 138 14.03 13.28 -11.81
N ILE A 139 13.84 13.74 -13.03
CA ILE A 139 12.98 13.14 -14.04
C ILE A 139 13.82 12.99 -15.32
N GLU A 140 13.62 11.87 -15.99
CA GLU A 140 14.26 11.56 -17.27
C GLU A 140 13.22 10.98 -18.22
N ASP A 141 13.35 11.27 -19.51
CA ASP A 141 12.54 10.65 -20.56
C ASP A 141 13.06 9.24 -20.88
N ILE A 142 12.17 8.36 -21.29
CA ILE A 142 12.55 7.01 -21.72
C ILE A 142 12.58 7.03 -23.27
N PRO A 143 13.74 6.73 -23.90
CA PRO A 143 13.81 6.56 -25.33
C PRO A 143 12.80 5.54 -25.86
N GLU A 144 12.21 5.81 -27.02
CA GLU A 144 11.13 4.97 -27.57
C GLU A 144 11.54 3.51 -27.79
N GLU A 145 12.77 3.28 -28.24
CA GLU A 145 13.31 1.93 -28.43
C GLU A 145 13.39 1.18 -27.11
N LEU A 146 13.92 1.82 -26.06
CA LEU A 146 14.02 1.25 -24.73
C LEU A 146 12.62 1.01 -24.12
N ALA A 147 11.67 1.90 -24.37
CA ALA A 147 10.28 1.71 -23.95
C ALA A 147 9.64 0.47 -24.58
N LYS A 148 9.92 0.20 -25.87
CA LYS A 148 9.45 -1.01 -26.56
C LYS A 148 10.10 -2.27 -25.99
N GLU A 149 11.41 -2.26 -25.74
CA GLU A 149 12.12 -3.38 -25.09
C GLU A 149 11.52 -3.74 -23.72
N PHE A 150 11.16 -2.73 -22.91
CA PHE A 150 10.47 -2.97 -21.63
C PHE A 150 9.12 -3.63 -21.81
N CYS A 151 8.33 -3.17 -22.77
CA CYS A 151 7.03 -3.79 -23.07
C CYS A 151 7.19 -5.25 -23.54
N GLU A 152 8.16 -5.54 -24.39
CA GLU A 152 8.44 -6.88 -24.87
C GLU A 152 8.89 -7.80 -23.72
N LYS A 153 9.80 -7.33 -22.85
CA LYS A 153 10.22 -8.06 -21.65
C LYS A 153 9.02 -8.37 -20.76
N GLU A 154 8.16 -7.40 -20.50
CA GLU A 154 6.95 -7.60 -19.70
C GLU A 154 5.99 -8.61 -20.37
N ASN A 155 5.77 -8.51 -21.67
CA ASN A 155 4.87 -9.41 -22.40
C ASN A 155 5.36 -10.87 -22.38
N ASN A 156 6.66 -11.08 -22.50
CA ASN A 156 7.25 -12.41 -22.55
C ASN A 156 7.44 -13.04 -21.17
N TYR A 157 7.39 -12.27 -20.09
CA TYR A 157 7.58 -12.80 -18.76
C TYR A 157 6.38 -13.61 -18.25
N LYS A 158 6.64 -14.79 -17.72
CA LYS A 158 5.62 -15.62 -17.05
C LYS A 158 5.76 -15.45 -15.53
N ILE A 159 4.74 -14.89 -14.90
CA ILE A 159 4.68 -14.78 -13.43
C ILE A 159 4.46 -16.19 -12.87
N THR A 160 5.38 -16.66 -12.04
CA THR A 160 5.35 -18.00 -11.42
C THR A 160 4.80 -17.98 -10.00
N ASP A 161 4.95 -16.86 -9.27
CA ASP A 161 4.36 -16.70 -7.95
C ASP A 161 2.85 -16.46 -8.06
N TRP A 162 2.12 -16.89 -7.05
CA TRP A 162 0.65 -16.77 -7.02
C TRP A 162 0.16 -15.32 -6.96
N TYR A 163 -0.89 -15.04 -7.70
CA TYR A 163 -1.71 -13.83 -7.61
C TYR A 163 -3.19 -14.14 -7.91
N PRO A 164 -4.16 -13.33 -7.44
CA PRO A 164 -5.58 -13.62 -7.64
C PRO A 164 -6.00 -13.44 -9.10
N MET A 165 -6.75 -14.43 -9.62
CA MET A 165 -7.33 -14.45 -10.97
C MET A 165 -8.83 -14.14 -10.94
N VAL A 166 -9.29 -13.35 -9.95
CA VAL A 166 -10.70 -13.05 -9.72
C VAL A 166 -11.18 -11.96 -10.67
N SER A 167 -12.33 -12.16 -11.27
CA SER A 167 -13.02 -11.15 -12.06
C SER A 167 -13.59 -10.04 -11.17
N ILE A 168 -13.56 -8.81 -11.68
CA ILE A 168 -14.18 -7.66 -11.04
C ILE A 168 -15.67 -7.69 -11.37
N ILE A 169 -16.51 -7.53 -10.36
CA ILE A 169 -17.97 -7.48 -10.55
C ILE A 169 -18.32 -6.17 -11.25
N GLU A 170 -19.01 -6.28 -12.38
CA GLU A 170 -19.51 -5.13 -13.13
C GLU A 170 -20.67 -4.46 -12.40
N ASN A 171 -20.67 -3.14 -12.36
CA ASN A 171 -21.83 -2.36 -12.00
C ASN A 171 -21.73 -0.93 -12.57
N SER A 172 -22.85 -0.22 -12.65
CA SER A 172 -22.93 1.11 -13.25
C SER A 172 -22.15 2.21 -12.53
N ARG A 173 -21.63 1.95 -11.33
CA ARG A 173 -20.89 2.94 -10.49
C ARG A 173 -19.39 2.80 -10.60
N ILE A 174 -18.89 1.83 -11.35
CA ILE A 174 -17.46 1.58 -11.52
C ILE A 174 -17.12 1.40 -12.99
N SER A 175 -15.86 1.68 -13.34
CA SER A 175 -15.34 1.57 -14.71
C SER A 175 -14.79 0.17 -15.03
N ALA A 176 -15.30 -0.87 -14.35
CA ALA A 176 -14.97 -2.25 -14.67
C ALA A 176 -15.56 -2.62 -16.05
N ARG A 177 -14.71 -3.13 -16.93
CA ARG A 177 -15.11 -3.64 -18.25
C ARG A 177 -15.51 -5.11 -18.15
N PRO A 178 -16.33 -5.62 -19.07
CA PRO A 178 -16.62 -7.05 -19.16
C PRO A 178 -15.34 -7.90 -19.11
N ASN A 179 -15.34 -8.94 -18.28
CA ASN A 179 -14.20 -9.84 -18.09
C ASN A 179 -12.94 -9.22 -17.48
N MET A 180 -13.00 -7.98 -16.98
CA MET A 180 -11.89 -7.35 -16.28
C MET A 180 -11.57 -8.12 -15.00
N THR A 181 -10.30 -8.36 -14.76
CA THR A 181 -9.81 -9.07 -13.58
C THR A 181 -8.90 -8.16 -12.76
N ILE A 182 -8.58 -8.58 -11.54
CA ILE A 182 -7.68 -7.82 -10.66
C ILE A 182 -6.32 -7.56 -11.31
N LYS A 183 -5.78 -8.51 -12.11
CA LYS A 183 -4.49 -8.32 -12.80
C LYS A 183 -4.49 -7.12 -13.75
N ASP A 184 -5.64 -6.77 -14.32
CA ASP A 184 -5.75 -5.68 -15.30
C ASP A 184 -5.56 -4.29 -14.68
N LEU A 185 -5.71 -4.21 -13.35
CA LEU A 185 -5.42 -3.01 -12.56
C LEU A 185 -3.92 -2.74 -12.38
N PHE A 186 -3.07 -3.66 -12.73
CA PHE A 186 -1.63 -3.57 -12.55
C PHE A 186 -0.88 -3.67 -13.88
N THR A 187 0.30 -3.06 -13.97
CA THR A 187 1.26 -3.45 -15.01
C THR A 187 1.77 -4.85 -14.70
N LYS A 188 2.23 -5.57 -15.70
CA LYS A 188 2.75 -6.92 -15.48
C LYS A 188 3.94 -6.92 -14.52
N ARG A 189 4.75 -5.88 -14.58
CA ARG A 189 5.89 -5.64 -13.68
C ARG A 189 5.46 -5.45 -12.23
N THR A 190 4.50 -4.56 -11.96
CA THR A 190 4.01 -4.37 -10.58
C THR A 190 3.28 -5.59 -10.06
N LEU A 191 2.54 -6.30 -10.90
CA LEU A 191 1.88 -7.55 -10.54
C LEU A 191 2.90 -8.63 -10.14
N ALA A 192 3.95 -8.82 -10.95
CA ALA A 192 5.03 -9.75 -10.64
C ALA A 192 5.74 -9.40 -9.31
N CYS A 193 6.01 -8.11 -9.10
CA CYS A 193 6.61 -7.64 -7.84
C CYS A 193 5.71 -7.89 -6.63
N HIS A 194 4.40 -7.70 -6.75
CA HIS A 194 3.47 -7.99 -5.65
C HIS A 194 3.33 -9.50 -5.41
N ALA A 195 3.23 -10.31 -6.47
CA ALA A 195 3.20 -11.77 -6.34
C ALA A 195 4.46 -12.29 -5.61
N LYS A 196 5.64 -11.81 -6.02
CA LYS A 196 6.91 -12.13 -5.35
C LYS A 196 6.94 -11.67 -3.91
N LEU A 197 6.52 -10.43 -3.62
CA LEU A 197 6.47 -9.91 -2.27
C LEU A 197 5.56 -10.75 -1.36
N LEU A 198 4.38 -11.12 -1.84
CA LEU A 198 3.45 -11.98 -1.09
C LEU A 198 4.05 -13.36 -0.82
N SER A 199 4.71 -13.95 -1.82
CA SER A 199 5.43 -15.22 -1.70
C SER A 199 6.51 -15.14 -0.60
N LEU A 200 7.29 -14.06 -0.56
CA LEU A 200 8.33 -13.85 0.45
C LEU A 200 7.76 -13.59 1.85
N ILE A 201 6.65 -12.85 1.96
CA ILE A 201 5.93 -12.68 3.24
C ILE A 201 5.50 -14.05 3.76
N ASN A 202 4.89 -14.88 2.91
CA ASN A 202 4.46 -16.23 3.27
C ASN A 202 5.62 -17.15 3.66
N LYS A 203 6.78 -16.99 3.03
CA LYS A 203 8.00 -17.76 3.29
C LYS A 203 8.64 -17.42 4.64
N TYR A 204 8.65 -16.15 5.03
CA TYR A 204 9.49 -15.67 6.14
C TYR A 204 8.73 -15.22 7.37
N ALA A 205 7.48 -14.83 7.23
CA ALA A 205 6.68 -14.29 8.34
C ALA A 205 5.63 -15.30 8.82
N VAL A 206 5.37 -15.30 10.13
CA VAL A 206 4.39 -16.19 10.78
C VAL A 206 3.57 -15.44 11.83
N GLY A 207 2.34 -15.91 12.11
CA GLY A 207 1.46 -15.34 13.14
C GLY A 207 1.22 -13.85 12.94
N SER A 208 1.10 -13.09 14.01
CA SER A 208 0.82 -11.66 14.01
C SER A 208 1.90 -10.82 13.32
N ASP A 209 3.15 -11.29 13.26
CA ASP A 209 4.18 -10.65 12.46
C ASP A 209 3.84 -10.72 10.96
N LYS A 210 3.28 -11.85 10.49
CA LYS A 210 2.82 -12.00 9.10
C LYS A 210 1.64 -11.09 8.81
N ASP A 211 0.68 -10.98 9.72
CA ASP A 211 -0.47 -10.10 9.55
C ASP A 211 -0.06 -8.64 9.42
N LEU A 212 0.96 -8.22 10.16
CA LEU A 212 1.56 -6.90 10.03
C LEU A 212 2.15 -6.65 8.63
N PHE A 213 2.86 -7.62 8.05
CA PHE A 213 3.35 -7.52 6.67
C PHE A 213 2.21 -7.52 5.65
N LEU A 214 1.15 -8.32 5.86
CA LEU A 214 0.00 -8.38 4.98
C LEU A 214 -0.80 -7.07 4.98
N ILE A 215 -0.94 -6.40 6.13
CA ILE A 215 -1.55 -5.06 6.17
C ILE A 215 -0.71 -4.04 5.38
N ALA A 216 0.61 -4.05 5.54
CA ALA A 216 1.51 -3.18 4.77
C ALA A 216 1.42 -3.49 3.27
N PHE A 217 1.33 -4.76 2.90
CA PHE A 217 1.14 -5.23 1.54
C PHE A 217 -0.17 -4.70 0.94
N THR A 218 -1.30 -4.91 1.62
CA THR A 218 -2.62 -4.46 1.13
C THR A 218 -2.74 -2.94 1.04
N ALA A 219 -2.15 -2.20 1.98
CA ALA A 219 -2.08 -0.74 1.94
C ALA A 219 -1.26 -0.20 0.76
N ASN A 220 -0.33 -1.00 0.23
CA ASN A 220 0.53 -0.62 -0.90
C ASN A 220 -0.12 -0.87 -2.27
N LEU A 221 -1.00 -1.86 -2.39
CA LEU A 221 -1.57 -2.33 -3.65
C LEU A 221 -2.15 -1.20 -4.51
N ALA A 222 -3.08 -0.42 -3.97
CA ALA A 222 -3.75 0.62 -4.73
C ALA A 222 -2.79 1.73 -5.21
N ASN A 223 -1.75 2.03 -4.44
CA ASN A 223 -0.74 3.03 -4.80
C ASN A 223 0.25 2.53 -5.86
N CYS A 224 0.31 1.24 -6.12
CA CYS A 224 1.13 0.62 -7.18
C CYS A 224 0.29 0.15 -8.36
N SER A 225 -1.00 0.47 -8.40
CA SER A 225 -1.91 0.13 -9.49
C SER A 225 -1.91 1.21 -10.59
N LYS A 226 -2.49 0.89 -11.75
CA LYS A 226 -2.77 1.82 -12.84
C LYS A 226 -3.79 2.91 -12.47
N LEU A 227 -4.35 2.87 -11.27
CA LEU A 227 -5.35 3.83 -10.79
C LEU A 227 -4.73 5.14 -10.28
N VAL A 228 -3.40 5.27 -10.24
CA VAL A 228 -2.70 6.47 -9.76
C VAL A 228 -2.52 7.47 -10.90
N PRO A 229 -3.27 8.59 -10.92
CA PRO A 229 -3.15 9.58 -11.98
C PRO A 229 -1.96 10.52 -11.74
N PRO A 230 -1.33 11.06 -12.79
CA PRO A 230 -0.45 12.22 -12.67
C PRO A 230 -1.27 13.49 -12.39
N ILE A 231 -0.74 14.41 -11.55
CA ILE A 231 -1.34 15.74 -11.32
C ILE A 231 -0.44 16.80 -11.96
N LYS A 232 -0.71 17.12 -13.21
CA LYS A 232 0.08 18.08 -14.01
C LYS A 232 0.25 19.46 -13.33
N SER A 233 -0.77 19.94 -12.62
CA SER A 233 -0.73 21.24 -11.90
C SER A 233 0.22 21.30 -10.72
N ARG A 234 0.72 20.16 -10.23
CA ARG A 234 1.64 20.06 -9.09
C ARG A 234 3.08 19.75 -9.47
N GLY A 235 3.39 19.81 -10.77
CA GLY A 235 4.70 19.49 -11.31
C GLY A 235 4.77 18.17 -12.05
N ALA A 236 5.86 17.97 -12.77
CA ALA A 236 6.06 16.78 -13.57
C ALA A 236 6.08 15.53 -12.68
N LEU A 237 5.30 14.55 -13.05
CA LEU A 237 5.11 13.28 -12.34
C LEU A 237 4.64 13.39 -10.87
N ALA A 238 4.05 14.53 -10.48
CA ALA A 238 3.36 14.60 -9.21
C ALA A 238 2.15 13.66 -9.20
N GLN A 239 2.00 12.90 -8.11
CA GLN A 239 1.01 11.84 -8.02
C GLN A 239 -0.28 12.29 -7.36
N GLY A 240 -1.41 11.91 -7.94
CA GLY A 240 -2.73 11.99 -7.32
C GLY A 240 -2.99 10.84 -6.34
N ALA A 241 -4.09 10.94 -5.62
CA ALA A 241 -4.66 9.78 -4.97
C ALA A 241 -5.16 8.80 -6.03
N TRP A 242 -5.03 7.49 -5.78
CA TRP A 242 -5.57 6.51 -6.70
C TRP A 242 -7.09 6.70 -6.91
N MET A 243 -7.52 6.54 -8.17
CA MET A 243 -8.90 6.76 -8.58
C MET A 243 -9.81 5.63 -8.07
N THR A 244 -10.92 6.00 -7.45
CA THR A 244 -11.96 5.05 -7.06
C THR A 244 -12.75 4.57 -8.26
N GLY A 245 -13.46 3.45 -8.13
CA GLY A 245 -14.30 2.93 -9.21
C GLY A 245 -13.52 2.31 -10.37
N PHE A 246 -12.26 1.94 -10.17
CA PHE A 246 -11.39 1.28 -11.16
C PHE A 246 -11.18 2.05 -12.46
N TYR A 247 -11.26 3.38 -12.42
CA TYR A 247 -10.99 4.22 -13.58
C TYR A 247 -9.49 4.33 -13.83
N ILE A 248 -9.06 3.90 -15.01
CA ILE A 248 -7.69 4.05 -15.53
C ILE A 248 -7.70 5.20 -16.54
N GLY A 249 -6.93 6.25 -16.27
CA GLY A 249 -6.82 7.42 -17.14
C GLY A 249 -5.98 7.17 -18.40
N GLU A 250 -5.91 8.17 -19.29
CA GLU A 250 -5.07 8.14 -20.51
C GLU A 250 -3.57 7.99 -20.17
N THR A 251 -3.18 8.46 -18.99
CA THR A 251 -1.86 8.23 -18.42
C THR A 251 -1.98 7.86 -16.94
N TYR A 252 -1.06 7.07 -16.44
CA TYR A 252 -1.00 6.67 -15.05
C TYR A 252 0.44 6.58 -14.54
N ILE A 253 0.59 6.66 -13.22
CA ILE A 253 1.90 6.51 -12.56
C ILE A 253 2.05 5.09 -12.04
N GLU A 254 3.03 4.38 -12.56
CA GLU A 254 3.48 3.11 -12.00
C GLU A 254 4.53 3.37 -10.93
N ASN A 255 4.24 3.00 -9.71
CA ASN A 255 5.17 3.14 -8.59
C ASN A 255 6.02 1.88 -8.38
N ASN A 256 7.29 2.07 -8.04
CA ASN A 256 8.15 0.99 -7.62
C ASN A 256 7.67 0.41 -6.28
N VAL A 257 7.28 -0.86 -6.30
CA VAL A 257 6.65 -1.57 -5.19
C VAL A 257 7.51 -1.53 -3.92
N LEU A 258 8.80 -1.83 -4.04
CA LEU A 258 9.70 -1.83 -2.89
C LEU A 258 10.01 -0.42 -2.39
N HIS A 259 10.08 0.56 -3.28
CA HIS A 259 10.30 1.95 -2.91
C HIS A 259 9.15 2.47 -2.04
N LEU A 260 7.89 2.23 -2.43
CA LEU A 260 6.73 2.62 -1.64
C LEU A 260 6.66 1.87 -0.31
N LEU A 261 6.94 0.58 -0.31
CA LEU A 261 6.98 -0.22 0.91
C LEU A 261 8.07 0.27 1.88
N ARG A 262 9.26 0.65 1.38
CA ARG A 262 10.33 1.31 2.17
C ARG A 262 9.95 2.70 2.62
N LYS A 263 9.28 3.47 1.78
CA LYS A 263 8.81 4.81 2.10
C LYS A 263 7.77 4.76 3.21
N SER A 264 7.00 3.72 3.34
CA SER A 264 6.23 3.43 4.53
C SER A 264 7.11 3.18 5.78
N HIS A 265 8.42 3.06 5.71
CA HIS A 265 9.36 2.78 6.80
C HIS A 265 10.29 3.96 7.21
N LYS A 266 10.58 4.97 6.38
CA LYS A 266 11.71 5.92 6.60
C LYS A 266 11.43 7.41 6.81
N GLU A 267 10.29 8.02 6.46
CA GLU A 267 10.14 9.49 6.55
C GLU A 267 9.44 9.95 7.81
N GLY A 268 10.22 10.43 8.75
CA GLY A 268 9.78 11.29 9.81
C GLY A 268 9.47 12.69 9.26
N ASN A 269 8.29 12.90 8.68
CA ASN A 269 7.76 14.23 8.44
C ASN A 269 6.45 14.40 9.22
N LYS A 270 6.26 15.52 9.87
CA LYS A 270 5.15 15.86 10.77
C LYS A 270 3.81 15.43 10.14
N GLY A 271 3.25 14.27 10.55
CA GLY A 271 1.91 13.84 10.18
C GLY A 271 1.78 12.48 9.46
N LYS A 272 2.85 11.80 9.04
CA LYS A 272 2.81 10.50 8.37
C LYS A 272 3.80 9.51 8.97
N ARG A 273 3.64 9.16 10.24
CA ARG A 273 4.35 8.00 10.83
C ARG A 273 3.73 6.71 10.31
N ARG A 274 4.53 5.78 10.02
CA ARG A 274 4.39 4.68 9.12
C ARG A 274 4.18 3.37 9.79
N PHE A 275 3.63 2.47 9.02
CA PHE A 275 3.00 1.22 9.36
C PHE A 275 3.84 0.33 10.28
N LEU A 276 5.10 0.01 9.94
CA LEU A 276 5.98 -0.80 10.77
C LEU A 276 6.45 -0.08 12.06
N GLU A 277 6.59 1.26 12.03
CA GLU A 277 6.89 2.04 13.26
C GLU A 277 5.67 2.22 14.16
N CYS A 278 4.45 2.11 13.61
CA CYS A 278 3.21 2.22 14.37
C CYS A 278 2.91 0.97 15.18
N ALA A 279 3.29 -0.19 14.67
CA ALA A 279 3.19 -1.45 15.36
C ALA A 279 4.33 -1.64 16.40
N ILE A 280 5.34 -0.74 16.38
CA ILE A 280 6.57 -0.84 17.19
C ILE A 280 6.50 0.02 18.47
N ARG A 281 5.45 0.82 18.65
CA ARG A 281 5.22 1.64 19.85
C ARG A 281 3.92 1.27 20.54
#